data_86eabc0f0b2c126053c5d00194473432
#
_entry.id   86eabc0f0b2c126053c5d00194473432
#
_cell.length_a   1.000
_cell.length_b   1.000
_cell.length_c   1.000
_cell.angle_alpha   90.00
_cell.angle_beta   90.00
_cell.angle_gamma   90.00
#
_symmetry.space_group_name_H-M   'P 1'
#
loop_
_entity.id
_entity.type
_entity.pdbx_description
1 polymer ?
#
loop_
_entity_poly.entity_id
_entity_poly.type
_entity_poly.pdbx_seq_one_letter_code
_entity_poly.pdbx_strand_id
1 'polypeptide(L)'
;MLENLRKIKGDSPAPNFARKATATTSPQERPIQPRPSREFYTKFQKNKDNLRKLWQNWYGARIAILGFGKEGMDNFRFLRKLFPEKVIGVADRKQIKELDKPAQILFHKTLAGKKIKLHLGKNYLKALKNYDVIIKSPGIPPKIFASQKLRRAGLKITSQTEIFFENCPGKIMGITGTKGKSTTASLIYKILKSGGVKAHLVGNIGKPVLNLLFSATPKDVYVYELSSHQLYNLKKSPHIAVFLNIYPEHLDYYRNFKEYVAAKANITRYQTKDYNPPSTSSHSLRERAPDYLVFNSEDKIVREIAKKSKAKKIPIKGKYYQLNKTAAKAVGKIFKIPKEKIKKAIKEFKPLPHRLELVGDYKGITFYNDALSTIPETAILAMEALGGKVQTIFLGGFDRKIDFKNLAKNILKNKNIKNLILFPTTGEKIWKAIIKSSGGRASVKLPKHFFVDNMPEAVKLAYENTQKGKICLLSCASTSFSIFRDYKEKGNLFKRYVRKFGKLR
;
A
#
# COMPACT_ATOMS: atom_id res chain seq x y z
N MET A 1 -9.43 -10.21 -53.22
CA MET A 1 -10.62 -9.39 -52.92
C MET A 1 -10.16 -8.00 -52.54
N LEU A 2 -9.50 -7.36 -53.46
CA LEU A 2 -9.03 -6.00 -53.41
C LEU A 2 -9.54 -5.37 -54.69
N GLU A 3 -10.73 -4.75 -54.63
CA GLU A 3 -11.27 -3.89 -55.69
C GLU A 3 -12.71 -3.54 -55.26
N ASN A 4 -12.86 -2.32 -54.74
CA ASN A 4 -14.09 -1.53 -54.77
C ASN A 4 -14.09 -0.45 -53.68
N LEU A 5 -13.23 0.56 -53.90
CA LEU A 5 -13.34 1.88 -53.25
C LEU A 5 -12.73 2.94 -54.18
N ARG A 6 -13.36 3.15 -55.31
CA ARG A 6 -13.18 4.37 -56.13
C ARG A 6 -14.49 4.66 -56.84
N LYS A 7 -15.15 5.73 -56.37
CA LYS A 7 -16.14 6.58 -57.08
C LYS A 7 -17.24 7.00 -56.10
N ILE A 8 -17.07 8.20 -55.59
CA ILE A 8 -18.14 9.21 -55.54
C ILE A 8 -17.41 10.54 -55.23
N LYS A 9 -17.11 11.28 -56.32
CA LYS A 9 -16.97 12.72 -56.31
C LYS A 9 -18.36 13.27 -56.61
N GLY A 10 -18.87 14.13 -55.73
CA GLY A 10 -20.07 14.91 -55.96
C GLY A 10 -19.81 16.31 -55.42
N ASP A 11 -19.62 17.26 -56.34
CA ASP A 11 -19.52 18.68 -56.03
C ASP A 11 -20.84 19.21 -55.48
N SER A 12 -20.77 19.94 -54.39
CA SER A 12 -21.83 20.84 -53.92
C SER A 12 -21.23 22.12 -53.35
N PRO A 13 -21.76 23.30 -53.69
CA PRO A 13 -21.13 24.58 -53.41
C PRO A 13 -21.21 25.01 -51.97
N ALA A 14 -20.15 25.65 -51.47
CA ALA A 14 -20.03 26.19 -50.13
C ALA A 14 -21.04 27.32 -49.88
N PRO A 15 -21.69 27.37 -48.69
CA PRO A 15 -22.49 28.52 -48.32
C PRO A 15 -21.59 29.68 -47.84
N ASN A 16 -21.85 30.86 -48.41
CA ASN A 16 -21.28 32.14 -47.99
C ASN A 16 -21.66 32.48 -46.55
N PHE A 17 -20.70 32.38 -45.60
CA PHE A 17 -20.87 32.95 -44.29
C PHE A 17 -20.30 34.36 -44.24
N ALA A 18 -21.20 35.33 -44.16
CA ALA A 18 -20.91 36.72 -43.87
C ALA A 18 -20.06 36.85 -42.60
N ARG A 19 -18.93 37.54 -42.69
CA ARG A 19 -18.09 37.94 -41.58
C ARG A 19 -18.87 38.81 -40.56
N LYS A 20 -19.35 38.22 -39.47
CA LYS A 20 -19.73 39.00 -38.29
C LYS A 20 -18.44 39.38 -37.56
N ALA A 21 -18.23 40.66 -37.42
CA ALA A 21 -17.16 41.25 -36.65
C ALA A 21 -17.19 40.66 -35.23
N THR A 22 -16.16 39.88 -34.88
CA THR A 22 -15.93 39.44 -33.49
C THR A 22 -15.40 40.62 -32.71
N ALA A 23 -16.21 41.07 -31.76
CA ALA A 23 -15.78 42.01 -30.72
C ALA A 23 -14.54 41.42 -30.03
N THR A 24 -13.43 42.10 -30.09
CA THR A 24 -12.21 41.83 -29.34
C THR A 24 -12.51 42.05 -27.85
N THR A 25 -12.81 40.96 -27.13
CA THR A 25 -12.80 40.99 -25.67
C THR A 25 -11.36 41.23 -25.23
N SER A 26 -11.15 42.37 -24.59
CA SER A 26 -9.90 42.70 -23.89
C SER A 26 -9.42 41.50 -23.02
N PRO A 27 -8.11 41.24 -22.90
CA PRO A 27 -7.61 40.21 -22.03
C PRO A 27 -8.10 40.51 -20.62
N GLN A 28 -9.01 39.67 -20.06
CA GLN A 28 -9.36 39.74 -18.66
C GLN A 28 -8.07 39.60 -17.86
N GLU A 29 -7.66 40.65 -17.18
CA GLU A 29 -6.57 40.66 -16.23
C GLU A 29 -6.82 39.53 -15.25
N ARG A 30 -5.93 38.55 -15.22
CA ARG A 30 -6.00 37.48 -14.20
C ARG A 30 -5.92 38.15 -12.84
N PRO A 31 -6.87 37.93 -11.93
CA PRO A 31 -6.84 38.56 -10.61
C PRO A 31 -5.48 38.28 -9.97
N ILE A 32 -4.84 39.35 -9.49
CA ILE A 32 -3.53 39.29 -8.81
C ILE A 32 -3.64 38.26 -7.69
N GLN A 33 -2.97 37.12 -7.85
CA GLN A 33 -3.01 36.07 -6.83
C GLN A 33 -2.32 36.61 -5.58
N PRO A 34 -2.97 36.57 -4.40
CA PRO A 34 -2.37 37.03 -3.18
C PRO A 34 -1.05 36.29 -2.92
N ARG A 35 -0.02 37.01 -2.52
CA ARG A 35 1.26 36.43 -2.16
C ARG A 35 1.15 35.78 -0.78
N PRO A 36 1.75 34.61 -0.54
CA PRO A 36 1.84 34.03 0.80
C PRO A 36 2.49 35.03 1.78
N SER A 37 2.04 35.02 3.03
CA SER A 37 2.57 35.93 4.05
C SER A 37 4.07 35.73 4.31
N ARG A 38 4.74 36.73 4.88
CA ARG A 38 6.17 36.60 5.31
C ARG A 38 6.36 35.43 6.28
N GLU A 39 5.37 35.18 7.14
CA GLU A 39 5.34 34.04 8.07
C GLU A 39 5.33 32.69 7.34
N PHE A 40 4.61 32.56 6.21
CA PHE A 40 4.64 31.38 5.37
C PHE A 40 6.07 31.05 4.91
N TYR A 41 6.81 32.06 4.43
CA TYR A 41 8.17 31.83 3.96
C TYR A 41 9.14 31.48 5.08
N THR A 42 8.98 32.07 6.25
CA THR A 42 9.81 31.73 7.43
C THR A 42 9.55 30.29 7.91
N LYS A 43 8.28 29.86 7.87
CA LYS A 43 7.86 28.56 8.37
C LYS A 43 8.23 27.39 7.44
N PHE A 44 8.41 27.63 6.13
CA PHE A 44 8.62 26.58 5.13
C PHE A 44 9.91 26.72 4.32
N GLN A 45 10.93 27.34 4.87
CA GLN A 45 12.20 27.69 4.22
C GLN A 45 12.85 26.56 3.39
N LYS A 46 12.79 25.30 3.88
CA LYS A 46 13.50 24.17 3.25
C LYS A 46 12.85 23.65 1.96
N ASN A 47 11.54 23.83 1.79
CA ASN A 47 10.79 23.40 0.60
C ASN A 47 9.81 24.48 0.13
N LYS A 48 10.22 25.75 0.27
CA LYS A 48 9.36 26.91 0.03
C LYS A 48 8.79 26.97 -1.39
N ASP A 49 9.57 26.64 -2.41
CA ASP A 49 9.16 26.82 -3.80
C ASP A 49 8.08 25.82 -4.23
N ASN A 50 8.23 24.54 -3.86
CA ASN A 50 7.21 23.54 -4.16
C ASN A 50 5.91 23.79 -3.39
N LEU A 51 6.03 24.13 -2.10
CA LEU A 51 4.86 24.45 -1.27
C LEU A 51 4.21 25.78 -1.68
N ARG A 52 4.97 26.76 -2.16
CA ARG A 52 4.44 28.00 -2.73
C ARG A 52 3.61 27.72 -3.98
N LYS A 53 4.14 26.90 -4.93
CA LYS A 53 3.38 26.51 -6.12
C LYS A 53 2.08 25.79 -5.75
N LEU A 54 2.14 24.85 -4.81
CA LEU A 54 0.96 24.16 -4.32
C LEU A 54 -0.03 25.13 -3.67
N TRP A 55 0.45 26.06 -2.84
CA TRP A 55 -0.36 27.07 -2.21
C TRP A 55 -1.05 27.98 -3.25
N GLN A 56 -0.31 28.50 -4.23
CA GLN A 56 -0.85 29.33 -5.29
C GLN A 56 -1.93 28.62 -6.10
N ASN A 57 -1.69 27.35 -6.47
CA ASN A 57 -2.63 26.55 -7.25
C ASN A 57 -3.95 26.25 -6.50
N TRP A 58 -3.92 26.22 -5.18
CA TRP A 58 -5.06 25.82 -4.35
C TRP A 58 -5.64 26.93 -3.48
N TYR A 59 -5.09 28.14 -3.54
CA TYR A 59 -5.55 29.25 -2.69
C TYR A 59 -7.02 29.57 -2.89
N GLY A 60 -7.49 29.78 -4.11
CA GLY A 60 -8.87 30.03 -4.46
C GLY A 60 -9.76 28.78 -4.54
N ALA A 61 -9.19 27.58 -4.53
CA ALA A 61 -9.94 26.35 -4.72
C ALA A 61 -10.69 25.92 -3.46
N ARG A 62 -11.91 25.37 -3.63
CA ARG A 62 -12.66 24.69 -2.58
C ARG A 62 -12.14 23.26 -2.48
N ILE A 63 -11.61 22.88 -1.32
CA ILE A 63 -10.91 21.61 -1.11
C ILE A 63 -11.73 20.69 -0.24
N ALA A 64 -11.91 19.42 -0.66
CA ALA A 64 -12.49 18.37 0.16
C ALA A 64 -11.53 17.19 0.34
N ILE A 65 -11.56 16.60 1.53
CA ILE A 65 -10.93 15.32 1.84
C ILE A 65 -12.02 14.24 1.78
N LEU A 66 -11.82 13.23 0.96
CA LEU A 66 -12.73 12.10 0.81
C LEU A 66 -12.17 10.87 1.51
N GLY A 67 -12.83 10.47 2.62
CA GLY A 67 -12.38 9.45 3.55
C GLY A 67 -11.49 10.01 4.67
N PHE A 68 -11.91 9.87 5.94
CA PHE A 68 -11.26 10.48 7.10
C PHE A 68 -10.63 9.47 8.06
N GLY A 69 -9.98 8.42 7.49
CA GLY A 69 -9.07 7.55 8.23
C GLY A 69 -7.69 8.22 8.47
N LYS A 70 -6.66 7.42 8.73
CA LYS A 70 -5.31 7.93 9.04
C LYS A 70 -4.77 8.92 8.01
N GLU A 71 -4.87 8.59 6.71
CA GLU A 71 -4.41 9.48 5.64
C GLU A 71 -5.29 10.74 5.55
N GLY A 72 -6.61 10.63 5.70
CA GLY A 72 -7.51 11.79 5.72
C GLY A 72 -7.19 12.77 6.83
N MET A 73 -6.91 12.29 8.03
CA MET A 73 -6.46 13.13 9.15
C MET A 73 -5.10 13.80 8.87
N ASP A 74 -4.16 13.12 8.24
CA ASP A 74 -2.87 13.70 7.88
C ASP A 74 -3.03 14.77 6.79
N ASN A 75 -3.87 14.51 5.79
CA ASN A 75 -4.25 15.48 4.75
C ASN A 75 -4.85 16.73 5.38
N PHE A 76 -5.74 16.57 6.36
CA PHE A 76 -6.36 17.69 7.06
C PHE A 76 -5.33 18.53 7.83
N ARG A 77 -4.44 17.87 8.60
CA ARG A 77 -3.37 18.56 9.34
C ARG A 77 -2.42 19.31 8.40
N PHE A 78 -2.07 18.70 7.28
CA PHE A 78 -1.24 19.33 6.25
C PHE A 78 -1.93 20.56 5.66
N LEU A 79 -3.19 20.43 5.22
CA LEU A 79 -3.95 21.53 4.65
C LEU A 79 -4.17 22.66 5.67
N ARG A 80 -4.41 22.34 6.94
CA ARG A 80 -4.58 23.33 7.99
C ARG A 80 -3.32 24.15 8.24
N LYS A 81 -2.13 23.50 8.12
CA LYS A 81 -0.84 24.21 8.20
C LYS A 81 -0.58 25.07 6.96
N LEU A 82 -0.97 24.58 5.78
CA LEU A 82 -0.78 25.28 4.51
C LEU A 82 -1.79 26.43 4.33
N PHE A 83 -3.02 26.26 4.80
CA PHE A 83 -4.15 27.18 4.69
C PHE A 83 -4.85 27.35 6.06
N PRO A 84 -4.31 28.18 6.97
CA PRO A 84 -4.84 28.29 8.33
C PRO A 84 -6.31 28.73 8.39
N GLU A 85 -6.75 29.61 7.48
CA GLU A 85 -8.09 30.20 7.48
C GLU A 85 -9.10 29.52 6.54
N LYS A 86 -8.63 28.62 5.66
CA LYS A 86 -9.50 28.01 4.65
C LYS A 86 -10.49 27.03 5.28
N VAL A 87 -11.76 27.10 4.87
CA VAL A 87 -12.75 26.07 5.18
C VAL A 87 -12.45 24.81 4.36
N ILE A 88 -12.18 23.70 5.05
CA ILE A 88 -11.86 22.41 4.44
C ILE A 88 -13.07 21.50 4.56
N GLY A 89 -13.53 20.96 3.42
CA GLY A 89 -14.56 19.93 3.39
C GLY A 89 -14.02 18.57 3.82
N VAL A 90 -14.83 17.82 4.56
CA VAL A 90 -14.55 16.42 4.88
C VAL A 90 -15.77 15.58 4.54
N ALA A 91 -15.60 14.60 3.66
CA ALA A 91 -16.65 13.69 3.25
C ALA A 91 -16.30 12.25 3.65
N ASP A 92 -17.15 11.61 4.46
CA ASP A 92 -16.99 10.22 4.87
C ASP A 92 -18.36 9.52 4.98
N ARG A 93 -18.42 8.21 4.66
CA ARG A 93 -19.64 7.41 4.82
C ARG A 93 -20.03 7.18 6.29
N LYS A 94 -19.06 7.27 7.19
CA LYS A 94 -19.23 7.09 8.62
C LYS A 94 -19.71 8.39 9.26
N GLN A 95 -20.53 8.26 10.29
CA GLN A 95 -20.86 9.36 11.20
C GLN A 95 -19.70 9.61 12.17
N ILE A 96 -19.68 10.79 12.85
CA ILE A 96 -18.59 11.14 13.78
C ILE A 96 -18.36 10.03 14.82
N LYS A 97 -19.42 9.50 15.42
CA LYS A 97 -19.36 8.43 16.44
C LYS A 97 -18.75 7.11 15.95
N GLU A 98 -18.74 6.87 14.63
CA GLU A 98 -18.21 5.65 14.00
C GLU A 98 -16.76 5.81 13.55
N LEU A 99 -16.21 7.02 13.60
CA LEU A 99 -14.82 7.29 13.28
C LEU A 99 -13.89 6.87 14.42
N ASP A 100 -12.61 6.73 14.11
CA ASP A 100 -11.59 6.45 15.13
C ASP A 100 -11.51 7.60 16.16
N LYS A 101 -11.27 7.30 17.44
CA LYS A 101 -11.16 8.31 18.53
C LYS A 101 -10.30 9.53 18.19
N PRO A 102 -9.11 9.41 17.56
CA PRO A 102 -8.31 10.58 17.16
C PRO A 102 -9.02 11.51 16.16
N ALA A 103 -9.85 10.95 15.26
CA ALA A 103 -10.63 11.73 14.30
C ALA A 103 -11.77 12.47 15.00
N GLN A 104 -12.45 11.82 15.94
CA GLN A 104 -13.50 12.44 16.75
C GLN A 104 -12.95 13.64 17.54
N ILE A 105 -11.82 13.46 18.24
CA ILE A 105 -11.15 14.53 19.00
C ILE A 105 -10.75 15.70 18.10
N LEU A 106 -10.21 15.39 16.90
CA LEU A 106 -9.83 16.42 15.93
C LEU A 106 -11.03 17.26 15.49
N PHE A 107 -12.18 16.61 15.22
CA PHE A 107 -13.40 17.31 14.83
C PHE A 107 -13.94 18.22 15.96
N HIS A 108 -14.04 17.70 17.17
CA HIS A 108 -14.49 18.52 18.31
C HIS A 108 -13.66 19.81 18.50
N LYS A 109 -12.33 19.68 18.39
CA LYS A 109 -11.43 20.85 18.48
C LYS A 109 -11.56 21.83 17.31
N THR A 110 -11.94 21.35 16.11
CA THR A 110 -11.91 22.16 14.89
C THR A 110 -13.28 22.77 14.57
N LEU A 111 -14.37 22.12 14.97
CA LEU A 111 -15.74 22.61 14.74
C LEU A 111 -16.01 23.96 15.43
N ALA A 112 -15.45 24.19 16.62
CA ALA A 112 -15.57 25.44 17.34
C ALA A 112 -15.09 26.65 16.52
N GLY A 113 -14.08 26.49 15.64
CA GLY A 113 -13.54 27.53 14.78
C GLY A 113 -14.24 27.71 13.43
N LYS A 114 -15.31 26.97 13.12
CA LYS A 114 -16.06 27.00 11.83
C LYS A 114 -15.20 26.82 10.56
N LYS A 115 -13.97 26.29 10.68
CA LYS A 115 -13.01 26.13 9.57
C LYS A 115 -13.07 24.74 8.91
N ILE A 116 -14.12 23.98 9.17
CA ILE A 116 -14.38 22.65 8.61
C ILE A 116 -15.84 22.53 8.21
N LYS A 117 -16.11 21.88 7.06
CA LYS A 117 -17.46 21.55 6.61
C LYS A 117 -17.59 20.04 6.50
N LEU A 118 -18.46 19.44 7.32
CA LEU A 118 -18.63 17.99 7.39
C LEU A 118 -19.76 17.53 6.46
N HIS A 119 -19.50 16.46 5.70
CA HIS A 119 -20.44 15.76 4.84
C HIS A 119 -20.35 14.27 5.19
N LEU A 120 -21.17 13.81 6.13
CA LEU A 120 -21.07 12.48 6.71
C LEU A 120 -22.31 11.61 6.41
N GLY A 121 -22.16 10.29 6.46
CA GLY A 121 -23.25 9.34 6.31
C GLY A 121 -23.69 9.13 4.84
N LYS A 122 -24.96 8.77 4.62
CA LYS A 122 -25.48 8.28 3.33
C LYS A 122 -25.26 9.22 2.13
N ASN A 123 -25.29 10.54 2.35
CA ASN A 123 -25.24 11.54 1.29
C ASN A 123 -23.86 12.21 1.10
N TYR A 124 -22.82 11.71 1.75
CA TYR A 124 -21.48 12.32 1.76
C TYR A 124 -20.90 12.61 0.37
N LEU A 125 -21.23 11.76 -0.63
CA LEU A 125 -20.74 11.93 -2.01
C LEU A 125 -21.43 13.07 -2.76
N LYS A 126 -22.69 13.39 -2.45
CA LYS A 126 -23.45 14.45 -3.15
C LYS A 126 -22.79 15.83 -2.99
N ALA A 127 -22.14 16.06 -1.86
CA ALA A 127 -21.45 17.32 -1.58
C ALA A 127 -20.20 17.55 -2.43
N LEU A 128 -19.60 16.49 -2.99
CA LEU A 128 -18.33 16.59 -3.74
C LEU A 128 -18.44 17.46 -4.99
N LYS A 129 -19.63 17.62 -5.57
CA LYS A 129 -19.88 18.52 -6.70
C LYS A 129 -19.56 19.99 -6.41
N ASN A 130 -19.52 20.38 -5.13
CA ASN A 130 -19.28 21.75 -4.68
C ASN A 130 -17.79 22.08 -4.48
N TYR A 131 -16.86 21.12 -4.77
CA TYR A 131 -15.44 21.25 -4.54
C TYR A 131 -14.65 21.22 -5.84
N ASP A 132 -13.54 21.93 -5.88
CA ASP A 132 -12.67 22.05 -7.05
C ASP A 132 -11.48 21.07 -6.96
N VAL A 133 -11.09 20.72 -5.72
CA VAL A 133 -10.04 19.73 -5.44
C VAL A 133 -10.59 18.69 -4.45
N ILE A 134 -10.47 17.40 -4.81
CA ILE A 134 -10.83 16.28 -3.94
C ILE A 134 -9.58 15.47 -3.66
N ILE A 135 -9.17 15.38 -2.38
CA ILE A 135 -8.08 14.53 -1.92
C ILE A 135 -8.67 13.21 -1.46
N LYS A 136 -8.52 12.18 -2.29
CA LYS A 136 -9.13 10.86 -2.07
C LYS A 136 -8.23 9.95 -1.23
N SER A 137 -8.79 9.35 -0.18
CA SER A 137 -8.14 8.25 0.55
C SER A 137 -8.03 6.99 -0.31
N PRO A 138 -6.94 6.19 -0.18
CA PRO A 138 -6.68 5.03 -1.02
C PRO A 138 -7.79 3.96 -1.00
N GLY A 139 -8.40 3.73 0.15
CA GLY A 139 -9.46 2.72 0.33
C GLY A 139 -10.78 3.02 -0.40
N ILE A 140 -10.92 4.20 -1.01
CA ILE A 140 -12.13 4.58 -1.76
C ILE A 140 -11.96 4.16 -3.23
N PRO A 141 -12.83 3.26 -3.73
CA PRO A 141 -12.70 2.75 -5.09
C PRO A 141 -12.94 3.83 -6.15
N PRO A 142 -12.17 3.86 -7.25
CA PRO A 142 -12.33 4.85 -8.32
C PRO A 142 -13.69 4.85 -9.00
N LYS A 143 -14.39 3.71 -9.01
CA LYS A 143 -15.75 3.57 -9.57
C LYS A 143 -16.77 4.54 -8.96
N ILE A 144 -16.55 5.01 -7.72
CA ILE A 144 -17.42 5.98 -7.07
C ILE A 144 -17.52 7.29 -7.85
N PHE A 145 -16.43 7.74 -8.47
CA PHE A 145 -16.45 8.99 -9.26
C PHE A 145 -17.22 8.86 -10.57
N ALA A 146 -17.21 7.69 -11.18
CA ALA A 146 -18.00 7.42 -12.38
C ALA A 146 -19.50 7.39 -12.03
N SER A 147 -19.89 6.74 -10.94
CA SER A 147 -21.29 6.60 -10.52
C SER A 147 -21.94 7.92 -10.09
N GLN A 148 -21.14 8.90 -9.61
CA GLN A 148 -21.63 10.20 -9.15
C GLN A 148 -21.56 11.29 -10.24
N LYS A 149 -21.27 10.96 -11.51
CA LYS A 149 -21.10 11.93 -12.61
C LYS A 149 -20.18 13.10 -12.24
N LEU A 150 -19.17 12.85 -11.38
CA LEU A 150 -18.23 13.87 -10.89
C LEU A 150 -17.16 14.26 -11.93
N ARG A 151 -17.34 13.89 -13.17
CA ARG A 151 -16.46 14.31 -14.28
C ARG A 151 -16.95 15.66 -14.79
N ARG A 152 -16.36 16.73 -14.31
CA ARG A 152 -16.58 18.09 -14.84
C ARG A 152 -15.23 18.76 -15.16
N ALA A 153 -15.24 19.71 -16.07
CA ALA A 153 -14.07 20.53 -16.34
C ALA A 153 -13.61 21.25 -15.07
N GLY A 154 -12.31 21.28 -14.82
CA GLY A 154 -11.71 21.94 -13.66
C GLY A 154 -11.71 21.15 -12.33
N LEU A 155 -12.40 20.02 -12.23
CA LEU A 155 -12.30 19.18 -11.03
C LEU A 155 -10.99 18.41 -10.98
N LYS A 156 -10.16 18.68 -9.96
CA LYS A 156 -8.94 17.91 -9.67
C LYS A 156 -9.23 16.83 -8.62
N ILE A 157 -9.09 15.56 -8.99
CA ILE A 157 -9.09 14.44 -8.04
C ILE A 157 -7.65 14.00 -7.85
N THR A 158 -7.16 14.07 -6.62
CA THR A 158 -5.78 13.72 -6.27
C THR A 158 -5.74 12.82 -5.04
N SER A 159 -4.55 12.43 -4.60
CA SER A 159 -4.29 11.60 -3.43
C SER A 159 -3.12 12.13 -2.62
N GLN A 160 -3.01 11.71 -1.36
CA GLN A 160 -1.86 11.99 -0.51
C GLN A 160 -0.54 11.62 -1.21
N THR A 161 -0.49 10.45 -1.83
CA THR A 161 0.69 9.95 -2.54
C THR A 161 1.06 10.85 -3.71
N GLU A 162 0.08 11.25 -4.53
CA GLU A 162 0.31 12.14 -5.68
C GLU A 162 0.81 13.52 -5.25
N ILE A 163 0.17 14.13 -4.24
CA ILE A 163 0.62 15.40 -3.67
C ILE A 163 2.07 15.31 -3.19
N PHE A 164 2.43 14.22 -2.49
CA PHE A 164 3.79 14.02 -2.03
C PHE A 164 4.78 13.87 -3.17
N PHE A 165 4.47 13.05 -4.19
CA PHE A 165 5.34 12.83 -5.35
C PHE A 165 5.54 14.10 -6.19
N GLU A 166 4.53 14.97 -6.25
CA GLU A 166 4.61 16.24 -6.97
C GLU A 166 5.47 17.28 -6.27
N ASN A 167 5.52 17.26 -4.93
CA ASN A 167 6.08 18.35 -4.14
C ASN A 167 7.31 17.95 -3.29
N CYS A 168 7.74 16.69 -3.34
CA CYS A 168 8.92 16.22 -2.61
C CYS A 168 10.20 16.57 -3.36
N PRO A 169 11.14 17.37 -2.77
CA PRO A 169 12.42 17.69 -3.38
C PRO A 169 13.44 16.56 -3.25
N GLY A 170 13.22 15.63 -2.31
CA GLY A 170 14.13 14.52 -2.01
C GLY A 170 13.90 13.29 -2.89
N LYS A 171 14.79 12.31 -2.77
CA LYS A 171 14.69 11.05 -3.52
C LYS A 171 13.59 10.17 -2.94
N ILE A 172 12.63 9.75 -3.77
CA ILE A 172 11.58 8.80 -3.40
C ILE A 172 12.00 7.41 -3.85
N MET A 173 11.97 6.48 -2.90
CA MET A 173 12.11 5.05 -3.14
C MET A 173 10.78 4.36 -2.84
N GLY A 174 10.15 3.77 -3.83
CA GLY A 174 8.88 3.07 -3.69
C GLY A 174 9.05 1.56 -3.57
N ILE A 175 8.41 0.95 -2.59
CA ILE A 175 8.41 -0.50 -2.42
C ILE A 175 7.00 -1.03 -2.60
N THR A 176 6.79 -1.91 -3.59
CA THR A 176 5.51 -2.58 -3.80
C THR A 176 5.67 -4.09 -3.98
N GLY A 177 4.56 -4.75 -3.96
CA GLY A 177 4.37 -6.19 -4.09
C GLY A 177 3.08 -6.60 -3.42
N THR A 178 2.61 -7.80 -3.63
CA THR A 178 1.50 -8.32 -2.85
C THR A 178 1.96 -8.54 -1.41
N LYS A 179 3.09 -9.17 -1.21
CA LYS A 179 3.68 -9.47 0.12
C LYS A 179 5.13 -8.99 0.23
N GLY A 180 5.62 -8.86 1.47
CA GLY A 180 7.01 -8.49 1.76
C GLY A 180 7.29 -6.98 1.82
N LYS A 181 6.38 -6.12 1.40
CA LYS A 181 6.57 -4.66 1.32
C LYS A 181 7.13 -4.04 2.61
N SER A 182 6.44 -4.22 3.73
CA SER A 182 6.81 -3.59 5.00
C SER A 182 8.15 -4.09 5.54
N THR A 183 8.40 -5.40 5.43
CA THR A 183 9.68 -5.99 5.84
C THR A 183 10.81 -5.44 5.00
N THR A 184 10.64 -5.38 3.67
CA THR A 184 11.64 -4.84 2.75
C THR A 184 11.89 -3.36 3.01
N ALA A 185 10.83 -2.56 3.15
CA ALA A 185 10.95 -1.12 3.44
C ALA A 185 11.68 -0.87 4.78
N SER A 186 11.32 -1.59 5.84
CA SER A 186 11.98 -1.45 7.14
C SER A 186 13.45 -1.89 7.10
N LEU A 187 13.77 -2.96 6.37
CA LEU A 187 15.13 -3.44 6.23
C LEU A 187 16.00 -2.49 5.39
N ILE A 188 15.46 -1.96 4.28
CA ILE A 188 16.09 -0.92 3.48
C ILE A 188 16.36 0.31 4.35
N TYR A 189 15.34 0.79 5.08
CA TYR A 189 15.49 1.93 5.97
C TYR A 189 16.62 1.72 7.00
N LYS A 190 16.70 0.53 7.63
CA LYS A 190 17.77 0.20 8.58
C LYS A 190 19.14 0.24 7.90
N ILE A 191 19.28 -0.33 6.69
CA ILE A 191 20.53 -0.31 5.92
C ILE A 191 20.94 1.12 5.57
N LEU A 192 20.02 1.94 5.06
CA LEU A 192 20.30 3.33 4.71
C LEU A 192 20.74 4.14 5.93
N LYS A 193 20.07 3.97 7.07
CA LYS A 193 20.45 4.63 8.34
C LYS A 193 21.83 4.20 8.82
N SER A 194 22.18 2.91 8.73
CA SER A 194 23.52 2.43 9.10
C SER A 194 24.61 2.96 8.18
N GLY A 195 24.26 3.32 6.94
CA GLY A 195 25.13 3.98 5.98
C GLY A 195 25.24 5.50 6.13
N GLY A 196 24.57 6.12 7.11
CA GLY A 196 24.56 7.57 7.33
C GLY A 196 23.59 8.34 6.42
N VAL A 197 22.75 7.65 5.62
CA VAL A 197 21.78 8.30 4.74
C VAL A 197 20.66 8.94 5.56
N LYS A 198 20.28 10.17 5.23
CA LYS A 198 19.12 10.85 5.84
C LYS A 198 17.81 10.26 5.30
N ALA A 199 17.50 9.05 5.74
CA ALA A 199 16.35 8.30 5.31
C ALA A 199 15.13 8.47 6.22
N HIS A 200 13.93 8.42 5.62
CA HIS A 200 12.61 8.48 6.28
C HIS A 200 11.78 7.28 5.84
N LEU A 201 11.22 6.54 6.79
CA LEU A 201 10.30 5.43 6.51
C LEU A 201 8.87 5.97 6.52
N VAL A 202 8.15 5.81 5.41
CA VAL A 202 6.84 6.43 5.19
C VAL A 202 5.86 5.51 4.43
N GLY A 203 4.58 5.87 4.44
CA GLY A 203 3.51 5.16 3.72
C GLY A 203 2.64 4.30 4.63
N ASN A 204 2.32 3.06 4.21
CA ASN A 204 1.50 2.14 5.02
C ASN A 204 2.12 1.81 6.38
N ILE A 205 3.43 1.96 6.50
CA ILE A 205 4.19 1.90 7.74
C ILE A 205 4.99 3.19 7.92
N GLY A 206 5.40 3.49 9.15
CA GLY A 206 6.20 4.68 9.44
C GLY A 206 5.36 5.93 9.70
N LYS A 207 5.90 7.09 9.32
CA LYS A 207 5.28 8.40 9.58
C LYS A 207 4.30 8.80 8.49
N PRO A 208 3.27 9.62 8.82
CA PRO A 208 2.46 10.31 7.84
C PRO A 208 3.33 11.15 6.90
N VAL A 209 2.99 11.16 5.60
CA VAL A 209 3.95 11.61 4.59
C VAL A 209 3.87 13.10 4.28
N LEU A 210 2.67 13.73 4.28
CA LEU A 210 2.54 15.12 3.82
C LEU A 210 3.20 16.13 4.76
N ASN A 211 3.13 15.90 6.06
CA ASN A 211 3.76 16.81 7.02
C ASN A 211 5.29 16.86 6.90
N LEU A 212 5.91 15.83 6.30
CA LEU A 212 7.34 15.83 6.03
C LEU A 212 7.74 16.81 4.92
N LEU A 213 6.80 17.19 4.03
CA LEU A 213 7.06 18.18 2.98
C LEU A 213 7.52 19.53 3.53
N PHE A 214 7.07 19.92 4.72
CA PHE A 214 7.45 21.19 5.32
C PHE A 214 8.95 21.30 5.68
N SER A 215 9.61 20.17 5.90
CA SER A 215 11.03 20.11 6.25
C SER A 215 11.87 19.34 5.23
N ALA A 216 11.26 18.93 4.11
CA ALA A 216 11.92 18.12 3.08
C ALA A 216 13.03 18.90 2.39
N THR A 217 14.14 18.21 2.11
CA THR A 217 15.30 18.75 1.40
C THR A 217 15.70 17.80 0.26
N PRO A 218 16.46 18.25 -0.76
CA PRO A 218 16.99 17.39 -1.81
C PRO A 218 17.87 16.23 -1.31
N LYS A 219 18.48 16.37 -0.11
CA LYS A 219 19.33 15.35 0.53
C LYS A 219 18.55 14.24 1.23
N ASP A 220 17.24 14.40 1.41
CA ASP A 220 16.39 13.41 2.07
C ASP A 220 16.06 12.24 1.14
N VAL A 221 15.99 11.03 1.71
CA VAL A 221 15.55 9.80 1.02
C VAL A 221 14.31 9.25 1.70
N TYR A 222 13.24 9.09 0.96
CA TYR A 222 11.94 8.60 1.47
C TYR A 222 11.74 7.16 1.05
N VAL A 223 11.83 6.24 2.01
CA VAL A 223 11.56 4.80 1.83
C VAL A 223 10.06 4.62 1.98
N TYR A 224 9.34 4.60 0.86
CA TYR A 224 7.88 4.64 0.79
C TYR A 224 7.28 3.26 0.52
N GLU A 225 6.60 2.69 1.51
CA GLU A 225 5.80 1.49 1.29
C GLU A 225 4.51 1.83 0.54
N LEU A 226 4.40 1.39 -0.70
CA LEU A 226 3.29 1.70 -1.60
C LEU A 226 2.35 0.51 -1.81
N SER A 227 1.08 0.68 -1.43
CA SER A 227 0.00 -0.25 -1.78
C SER A 227 -0.43 -0.10 -3.23
N SER A 228 -1.17 -1.09 -3.76
CA SER A 228 -1.79 -0.97 -5.08
C SER A 228 -2.81 0.16 -5.14
N HIS A 229 -3.53 0.42 -4.06
CA HIS A 229 -4.49 1.52 -3.96
C HIS A 229 -3.84 2.91 -4.07
N GLN A 230 -2.65 3.08 -3.47
CA GLN A 230 -1.87 4.32 -3.57
C GLN A 230 -1.23 4.50 -4.94
N LEU A 231 -0.84 3.41 -5.59
CA LEU A 231 -0.31 3.42 -6.96
C LEU A 231 -1.38 3.57 -8.04
N TYR A 232 -2.65 3.32 -7.70
CA TYR A 232 -3.76 3.43 -8.64
C TYR A 232 -3.89 4.87 -9.15
N ASN A 233 -3.84 5.06 -10.48
CA ASN A 233 -3.84 6.35 -11.16
C ASN A 233 -2.63 7.27 -10.89
N LEU A 234 -1.62 6.84 -10.13
CA LEU A 234 -0.41 7.63 -9.94
C LEU A 234 0.34 7.74 -11.28
N LYS A 235 0.56 8.98 -11.74
CA LYS A 235 1.23 9.29 -13.00
C LYS A 235 2.72 9.65 -12.84
N LYS A 236 3.29 9.36 -11.68
CA LYS A 236 4.72 9.51 -11.38
C LYS A 236 5.23 8.23 -10.75
N SER A 237 6.42 7.80 -11.13
CA SER A 237 7.11 6.67 -10.51
C SER A 237 8.22 7.19 -9.59
N PRO A 238 8.60 6.43 -8.54
CA PRO A 238 9.74 6.79 -7.69
C PRO A 238 11.07 6.63 -8.44
N HIS A 239 12.10 7.33 -8.00
CA HIS A 239 13.47 7.22 -8.54
C HIS A 239 14.06 5.82 -8.40
N ILE A 240 13.73 5.13 -7.30
CA ILE A 240 14.10 3.75 -7.08
C ILE A 240 12.81 2.99 -6.80
N ALA A 241 12.44 2.08 -7.69
CA ALA A 241 11.33 1.18 -7.53
C ALA A 241 11.84 -0.20 -7.06
N VAL A 242 11.16 -0.78 -6.06
CA VAL A 242 11.38 -2.15 -5.62
C VAL A 242 10.10 -2.94 -5.82
N PHE A 243 10.11 -3.93 -6.70
CA PHE A 243 8.95 -4.72 -7.06
C PHE A 243 9.16 -6.19 -6.69
N LEU A 244 8.44 -6.66 -5.65
CA LEU A 244 8.72 -7.96 -5.02
C LEU A 244 7.97 -9.12 -5.69
N ASN A 245 6.65 -9.05 -5.75
CA ASN A 245 5.80 -10.15 -6.22
C ASN A 245 4.37 -9.68 -6.52
N ILE A 246 3.65 -10.47 -7.32
CA ILE A 246 2.22 -10.27 -7.59
C ILE A 246 1.46 -11.58 -7.44
N TYR A 247 0.48 -11.59 -6.52
CA TYR A 247 -0.52 -12.65 -6.33
C TYR A 247 -1.91 -12.03 -6.35
N PRO A 248 -2.98 -12.75 -6.69
CA PRO A 248 -4.34 -12.25 -6.63
C PRO A 248 -4.69 -11.76 -5.21
N GLU A 249 -5.06 -10.49 -5.09
CA GLU A 249 -5.50 -9.85 -3.84
C GLU A 249 -6.37 -8.64 -4.16
N HIS A 250 -7.25 -8.22 -3.24
CA HIS A 250 -8.13 -7.04 -3.39
C HIS A 250 -9.08 -7.07 -4.60
N LEU A 251 -9.59 -8.25 -4.99
CA LEU A 251 -10.53 -8.40 -6.10
C LEU A 251 -11.93 -7.85 -5.75
N ASP A 252 -12.18 -7.50 -4.50
CA ASP A 252 -13.32 -6.72 -4.01
C ASP A 252 -13.22 -5.22 -4.37
N TYR A 253 -12.01 -4.73 -4.56
CA TYR A 253 -11.72 -3.33 -4.91
C TYR A 253 -11.54 -3.12 -6.42
N TYR A 254 -10.80 -3.99 -7.09
CA TYR A 254 -10.50 -3.95 -8.52
C TYR A 254 -11.55 -4.73 -9.31
N ARG A 255 -11.81 -4.33 -10.55
CA ARG A 255 -12.72 -5.05 -11.44
C ARG A 255 -12.25 -6.47 -11.75
N ASN A 256 -10.93 -6.64 -11.86
CA ASN A 256 -10.28 -7.92 -12.14
C ASN A 256 -8.79 -7.87 -11.77
N PHE A 257 -8.11 -9.01 -11.88
CA PHE A 257 -6.69 -9.13 -11.58
C PHE A 257 -5.79 -8.29 -12.49
N LYS A 258 -6.16 -8.10 -13.78
CA LYS A 258 -5.39 -7.23 -14.72
C LYS A 258 -5.35 -5.79 -14.24
N GLU A 259 -6.44 -5.27 -13.71
CA GLU A 259 -6.48 -3.90 -13.14
C GLU A 259 -5.61 -3.76 -11.88
N TYR A 260 -5.61 -4.77 -11.01
CA TYR A 260 -4.70 -4.80 -9.85
C TYR A 260 -3.22 -4.82 -10.27
N VAL A 261 -2.86 -5.63 -11.27
CA VAL A 261 -1.51 -5.68 -11.86
C VAL A 261 -1.14 -4.32 -12.45
N ALA A 262 -2.04 -3.71 -13.24
CA ALA A 262 -1.82 -2.40 -13.87
C ALA A 262 -1.60 -1.29 -12.82
N ALA A 263 -2.35 -1.32 -11.71
CA ALA A 263 -2.15 -0.38 -10.62
C ALA A 263 -0.74 -0.48 -10.03
N LYS A 264 -0.25 -1.71 -9.75
CA LYS A 264 1.10 -1.91 -9.23
C LYS A 264 2.20 -1.56 -10.24
N ALA A 265 1.96 -1.77 -11.54
CA ALA A 265 2.92 -1.43 -12.59
C ALA A 265 3.23 0.06 -12.66
N ASN A 266 2.38 0.94 -12.12
CA ASN A 266 2.64 2.37 -12.06
C ASN A 266 3.88 2.73 -11.22
N ILE A 267 4.37 1.82 -10.38
CA ILE A 267 5.62 2.03 -9.64
C ILE A 267 6.84 2.22 -10.58
N THR A 268 6.77 1.68 -11.79
CA THR A 268 7.88 1.76 -12.76
C THR A 268 7.48 2.34 -14.13
N ARG A 269 6.18 2.49 -14.39
CA ARG A 269 5.66 2.92 -15.72
C ARG A 269 6.21 4.25 -16.19
N TYR A 270 6.44 5.18 -15.27
CA TYR A 270 6.86 6.56 -15.55
C TYR A 270 8.33 6.82 -15.19
N GLN A 271 9.12 5.76 -14.93
CA GLN A 271 10.55 5.87 -14.75
C GLN A 271 11.24 6.18 -16.08
N THR A 272 12.34 6.91 -16.02
CA THR A 272 13.13 7.36 -17.17
C THR A 272 14.56 6.78 -17.15
N LYS A 273 15.25 6.83 -18.30
CA LYS A 273 16.67 6.50 -18.35
C LYS A 273 17.51 7.56 -17.63
N ASP A 274 17.10 8.82 -17.77
CA ASP A 274 17.75 9.98 -17.20
C ASP A 274 16.80 10.64 -16.21
N TYR A 275 17.17 10.66 -14.94
CA TYR A 275 16.42 11.37 -13.93
C TYR A 275 16.57 12.88 -14.13
N ASN A 276 15.45 13.57 -14.32
CA ASN A 276 15.36 15.02 -14.33
C ASN A 276 14.66 15.44 -13.01
N PRO A 277 15.38 15.99 -12.01
CA PRO A 277 14.73 16.52 -10.82
C PRO A 277 13.77 17.65 -11.20
N PRO A 278 12.66 17.85 -10.48
CA PRO A 278 11.80 19.02 -10.71
C PRO A 278 12.66 20.27 -10.62
N SER A 279 12.71 21.06 -11.70
CA SER A 279 13.55 22.23 -11.84
C SER A 279 13.18 23.30 -10.82
N THR A 280 13.98 23.47 -9.77
CA THR A 280 14.01 24.67 -8.93
C THR A 280 15.39 25.00 -8.39
N SER A 281 16.45 24.38 -8.90
CA SER A 281 17.79 24.82 -8.59
C SER A 281 18.72 24.56 -9.78
N SER A 282 19.47 25.57 -10.15
CA SER A 282 20.61 25.58 -11.05
C SER A 282 21.75 24.67 -10.56
N HIS A 283 21.45 23.40 -10.23
CA HIS A 283 22.47 22.42 -9.86
C HIS A 283 22.93 21.69 -11.11
N SER A 284 24.21 21.83 -11.32
CA SER A 284 25.04 21.36 -12.43
C SER A 284 24.57 20.01 -13.03
N LEU A 285 24.74 19.83 -14.32
CA LEU A 285 24.56 18.63 -15.14
C LEU A 285 25.25 17.33 -14.61
N ARG A 286 25.96 17.41 -13.48
CA ARG A 286 26.72 16.30 -12.89
C ARG A 286 25.91 15.31 -12.03
N GLU A 287 24.61 15.54 -11.74
CA GLU A 287 23.81 14.64 -10.86
C GLU A 287 22.65 13.91 -11.57
N ARG A 288 22.74 13.70 -12.86
CA ARG A 288 21.77 12.87 -13.62
C ARG A 288 22.02 11.39 -13.34
N ALA A 289 21.51 10.87 -12.22
CA ALA A 289 21.49 9.44 -11.98
C ALA A 289 20.25 8.82 -12.62
N PRO A 290 20.36 7.64 -13.26
CA PRO A 290 19.19 6.96 -13.84
C PRO A 290 18.22 6.54 -12.73
N ASP A 291 16.95 6.42 -13.07
CA ASP A 291 16.00 5.71 -12.24
C ASP A 291 16.38 4.22 -12.15
N TYR A 292 16.09 3.57 -11.02
CA TYR A 292 16.40 2.16 -10.80
C TYR A 292 15.14 1.34 -10.58
N LEU A 293 15.11 0.14 -11.17
CA LEU A 293 14.10 -0.87 -10.90
C LEU A 293 14.76 -2.14 -10.34
N VAL A 294 14.63 -2.34 -9.04
CA VAL A 294 14.97 -3.62 -8.36
C VAL A 294 13.74 -4.52 -8.42
N PHE A 295 13.82 -5.66 -9.07
CA PHE A 295 12.64 -6.49 -9.33
C PHE A 295 12.91 -7.99 -9.19
N ASN A 296 11.91 -8.72 -8.69
CA ASN A 296 11.98 -10.18 -8.63
C ASN A 296 11.88 -10.79 -10.04
N SER A 297 12.98 -11.33 -10.52
CA SER A 297 13.05 -11.96 -11.84
C SER A 297 12.42 -13.36 -11.91
N GLU A 298 12.09 -13.97 -10.76
CA GLU A 298 11.42 -15.28 -10.70
C GLU A 298 9.89 -15.14 -10.80
N ASP A 299 9.32 -13.96 -10.49
CA ASP A 299 7.89 -13.68 -10.68
C ASP A 299 7.64 -13.32 -12.15
N LYS A 300 6.87 -14.16 -12.86
CA LYS A 300 6.59 -14.00 -14.30
C LYS A 300 5.95 -12.64 -14.61
N ILE A 301 4.98 -12.20 -13.79
CA ILE A 301 4.24 -10.95 -14.02
C ILE A 301 5.15 -9.74 -13.79
N VAL A 302 5.91 -9.75 -12.68
CA VAL A 302 6.88 -8.68 -12.37
C VAL A 302 7.95 -8.56 -13.46
N ARG A 303 8.44 -9.70 -13.98
CA ARG A 303 9.40 -9.74 -15.07
C ARG A 303 8.86 -9.12 -16.36
N GLU A 304 7.62 -9.42 -16.75
CA GLU A 304 7.00 -8.79 -17.93
C GLU A 304 6.79 -7.28 -17.75
N ILE A 305 6.46 -6.82 -16.55
CA ILE A 305 6.40 -5.38 -16.23
C ILE A 305 7.79 -4.75 -16.34
N ALA A 306 8.82 -5.41 -15.81
CA ALA A 306 10.19 -4.92 -15.82
C ALA A 306 10.75 -4.78 -17.25
N LYS A 307 10.39 -5.66 -18.20
CA LYS A 307 10.77 -5.54 -19.61
C LYS A 307 10.37 -4.19 -20.20
N LYS A 308 9.19 -3.67 -19.82
CA LYS A 308 8.63 -2.41 -20.32
C LYS A 308 9.17 -1.16 -19.62
N SER A 309 9.90 -1.30 -18.53
CA SER A 309 10.48 -0.18 -17.79
C SER A 309 11.69 0.40 -18.51
N LYS A 310 11.84 1.73 -18.49
CA LYS A 310 13.00 2.47 -19.01
C LYS A 310 14.12 2.61 -17.99
N ALA A 311 13.88 2.28 -16.70
CA ALA A 311 14.86 2.38 -15.63
C ALA A 311 16.02 1.39 -15.78
N LYS A 312 17.14 1.67 -15.11
CA LYS A 312 18.24 0.71 -14.93
C LYS A 312 17.76 -0.47 -14.11
N LYS A 313 17.73 -1.65 -14.71
CA LYS A 313 17.14 -2.86 -14.15
C LYS A 313 18.13 -3.63 -13.29
N ILE A 314 17.72 -4.03 -12.08
CA ILE A 314 18.51 -4.86 -11.15
C ILE A 314 17.65 -6.08 -10.80
N PRO A 315 17.84 -7.22 -11.49
CA PRO A 315 17.12 -8.44 -11.18
C PRO A 315 17.57 -9.01 -9.83
N ILE A 316 16.62 -9.45 -9.04
CA ILE A 316 16.85 -10.17 -7.79
C ILE A 316 16.09 -11.49 -7.79
N LYS A 317 16.56 -12.44 -6.98
CA LYS A 317 15.96 -13.76 -6.80
C LYS A 317 15.79 -14.06 -5.32
N GLY A 318 14.93 -15.01 -5.02
CA GLY A 318 14.72 -15.55 -3.69
C GLY A 318 13.26 -15.66 -3.32
N LYS A 319 12.98 -16.53 -2.36
CA LYS A 319 11.62 -16.75 -1.84
C LYS A 319 11.44 -16.05 -0.50
N TYR A 320 10.22 -15.58 -0.24
CA TYR A 320 9.77 -15.02 1.03
C TYR A 320 10.78 -14.05 1.67
N TYR A 321 11.31 -14.35 2.84
CA TYR A 321 12.21 -13.46 3.59
C TYR A 321 13.57 -13.25 2.89
N GLN A 322 14.05 -14.27 2.15
CA GLN A 322 15.27 -14.13 1.38
C GLN A 322 15.13 -13.10 0.26
N LEU A 323 13.98 -13.05 -0.42
CA LEU A 323 13.70 -12.01 -1.41
C LEU A 323 13.78 -10.59 -0.80
N ASN A 324 13.21 -10.42 0.41
CA ASN A 324 13.28 -9.13 1.12
C ASN A 324 14.73 -8.71 1.43
N LYS A 325 15.57 -9.67 1.88
CA LYS A 325 16.99 -9.43 2.13
C LYS A 325 17.75 -9.09 0.84
N THR A 326 17.47 -9.81 -0.25
CA THR A 326 18.15 -9.59 -1.54
C THR A 326 17.77 -8.22 -2.10
N ALA A 327 16.50 -7.81 -2.03
CA ALA A 327 16.04 -6.49 -2.42
C ALA A 327 16.75 -5.38 -1.62
N ALA A 328 16.82 -5.54 -0.30
CA ALA A 328 17.45 -4.56 0.57
C ALA A 328 18.98 -4.46 0.35
N LYS A 329 19.65 -5.59 0.08
CA LYS A 329 21.07 -5.61 -0.32
C LYS A 329 21.30 -4.86 -1.64
N ALA A 330 20.43 -5.08 -2.63
CA ALA A 330 20.53 -4.41 -3.93
C ALA A 330 20.41 -2.89 -3.78
N VAL A 331 19.46 -2.42 -2.97
CA VAL A 331 19.31 -0.99 -2.66
C VAL A 331 20.53 -0.45 -1.91
N GLY A 332 21.04 -1.16 -0.90
CA GLY A 332 22.26 -0.75 -0.19
C GLY A 332 23.47 -0.56 -1.13
N LYS A 333 23.58 -1.40 -2.18
CA LYS A 333 24.61 -1.26 -3.23
C LYS A 333 24.39 -0.01 -4.09
N ILE A 334 23.14 0.33 -4.46
CA ILE A 334 22.82 1.56 -5.21
C ILE A 334 23.32 2.79 -4.43
N PHE A 335 23.17 2.80 -3.11
CA PHE A 335 23.66 3.87 -2.23
C PHE A 335 25.14 3.73 -1.83
N LYS A 336 25.88 2.80 -2.44
CA LYS A 336 27.31 2.55 -2.15
C LYS A 336 27.61 2.30 -0.67
N ILE A 337 26.66 1.72 0.07
CA ILE A 337 26.85 1.40 1.48
C ILE A 337 27.83 0.22 1.61
N PRO A 338 28.83 0.31 2.50
CA PRO A 338 29.82 -0.75 2.72
C PRO A 338 29.16 -2.10 3.02
N LYS A 339 29.68 -3.17 2.40
CA LYS A 339 29.15 -4.54 2.48
C LYS A 339 28.96 -5.02 3.93
N GLU A 340 29.91 -4.65 4.81
CA GLU A 340 29.87 -5.05 6.22
C GLU A 340 28.75 -4.37 6.99
N LYS A 341 28.47 -3.07 6.72
CA LYS A 341 27.32 -2.37 7.29
C LYS A 341 26.00 -3.00 6.82
N ILE A 342 25.90 -3.38 5.53
CA ILE A 342 24.73 -4.08 5.00
C ILE A 342 24.52 -5.43 5.71
N LYS A 343 25.59 -6.24 5.85
CA LYS A 343 25.54 -7.54 6.54
C LYS A 343 25.11 -7.38 8.00
N LYS A 344 25.71 -6.43 8.73
CA LYS A 344 25.39 -6.13 10.13
C LYS A 344 23.93 -5.72 10.28
N ALA A 345 23.44 -4.78 9.46
CA ALA A 345 22.05 -4.31 9.50
C ALA A 345 21.04 -5.44 9.26
N ILE A 346 21.36 -6.39 8.34
CA ILE A 346 20.53 -7.55 8.06
C ILE A 346 20.54 -8.55 9.23
N LYS A 347 21.72 -8.82 9.81
CA LYS A 347 21.86 -9.74 10.96
C LYS A 347 21.08 -9.23 12.18
N GLU A 348 21.13 -7.95 12.44
CA GLU A 348 20.47 -7.30 13.58
C GLU A 348 18.99 -6.95 13.31
N PHE A 349 18.47 -7.24 12.12
CA PHE A 349 17.08 -6.92 11.80
C PHE A 349 16.12 -7.89 12.47
N LYS A 350 15.34 -7.37 13.40
CA LYS A 350 14.26 -8.14 14.02
C LYS A 350 13.03 -8.16 13.10
N PRO A 351 12.41 -9.31 12.84
CA PRO A 351 11.17 -9.39 12.08
C PRO A 351 10.11 -8.44 12.64
N LEU A 352 9.28 -7.92 11.73
CA LEU A 352 8.15 -7.07 12.16
C LEU A 352 7.12 -7.91 12.91
N PRO A 353 6.42 -7.35 13.90
CA PRO A 353 5.36 -8.05 14.61
C PRO A 353 4.34 -8.67 13.64
N HIS A 354 3.86 -9.85 13.97
CA HIS A 354 2.86 -10.61 13.18
C HIS A 354 3.32 -11.06 11.78
N ARG A 355 4.64 -11.10 11.52
CA ARG A 355 5.23 -11.57 10.25
C ARG A 355 6.27 -12.63 10.51
N LEU A 356 5.84 -13.88 10.58
CA LEU A 356 6.67 -15.02 10.96
C LEU A 356 7.48 -14.71 12.25
N GLU A 357 6.83 -14.02 13.16
CA GLU A 357 7.38 -13.56 14.43
C GLU A 357 7.54 -14.76 15.37
N LEU A 358 8.77 -15.02 15.83
CA LEU A 358 9.01 -16.01 16.88
C LEU A 358 8.37 -15.50 18.19
N VAL A 359 7.41 -16.23 18.71
CA VAL A 359 6.76 -15.94 20.01
C VAL A 359 7.59 -16.48 21.17
N GLY A 360 8.20 -17.64 20.97
CA GLY A 360 9.07 -18.34 21.93
C GLY A 360 8.89 -19.84 21.88
N ASP A 361 9.68 -20.50 22.71
CA ASP A 361 9.60 -21.94 22.98
C ASP A 361 8.92 -22.15 24.33
N TYR A 362 7.83 -22.91 24.33
CA TYR A 362 7.03 -23.18 25.53
C TYR A 362 6.65 -24.66 25.58
N LYS A 363 6.92 -25.32 26.69
CA LYS A 363 6.68 -26.77 26.89
C LYS A 363 7.29 -27.63 25.77
N GLY A 364 8.43 -27.17 25.21
CA GLY A 364 9.14 -27.85 24.11
C GLY A 364 8.53 -27.62 22.73
N ILE A 365 7.53 -26.74 22.58
CA ILE A 365 6.94 -26.39 21.31
C ILE A 365 7.36 -24.97 20.93
N THR A 366 7.82 -24.78 19.68
CA THR A 366 8.17 -23.46 19.13
C THR A 366 6.95 -22.82 18.48
N PHE A 367 6.56 -21.62 18.91
CA PHE A 367 5.40 -20.90 18.40
C PHE A 367 5.80 -19.74 17.49
N TYR A 368 5.20 -19.69 16.29
CA TYR A 368 5.37 -18.59 15.35
C TYR A 368 4.05 -17.88 15.05
N ASN A 369 4.10 -16.54 15.06
CA ASN A 369 2.98 -15.66 14.75
C ASN A 369 3.15 -15.02 13.37
N ASP A 370 2.34 -15.44 12.43
CA ASP A 370 2.22 -14.88 11.07
C ASP A 370 0.77 -14.44 10.79
N ALA A 371 0.16 -13.77 11.78
CA ALA A 371 -1.24 -13.32 11.71
C ALA A 371 -1.54 -12.41 10.51
N LEU A 372 -0.51 -11.82 9.90
CA LEU A 372 -0.62 -10.98 8.70
C LEU A 372 -0.66 -11.79 7.39
N SER A 373 -0.58 -13.12 7.46
CA SER A 373 -0.79 -14.05 6.36
C SER A 373 -2.29 -14.15 6.05
N THR A 374 -2.73 -13.45 5.02
CA THR A 374 -4.16 -13.27 4.68
C THR A 374 -4.57 -13.91 3.37
N ILE A 375 -3.66 -14.64 2.72
CA ILE A 375 -3.89 -15.40 1.48
C ILE A 375 -3.17 -16.75 1.53
N PRO A 376 -3.65 -17.76 0.79
CA PRO A 376 -3.08 -19.12 0.73
C PRO A 376 -1.58 -19.16 0.47
N GLU A 377 -1.10 -18.40 -0.50
CA GLU A 377 0.30 -18.36 -0.92
C GLU A 377 1.24 -17.98 0.23
N THR A 378 0.80 -17.08 1.11
CA THR A 378 1.65 -16.67 2.25
C THR A 378 1.72 -17.73 3.34
N ALA A 379 0.66 -18.48 3.57
CA ALA A 379 0.70 -19.61 4.50
C ALA A 379 1.60 -20.73 3.98
N ILE A 380 1.56 -21.01 2.67
CA ILE A 380 2.45 -21.96 2.02
C ILE A 380 3.91 -21.52 2.19
N LEU A 381 4.22 -20.27 1.87
CA LEU A 381 5.58 -19.72 2.02
C LEU A 381 6.05 -19.72 3.47
N ALA A 382 5.17 -19.49 4.44
CA ALA A 382 5.50 -19.55 5.87
C ALA A 382 5.85 -20.98 6.30
N MET A 383 5.08 -21.98 5.86
CA MET A 383 5.39 -23.39 6.08
C MET A 383 6.74 -23.79 5.45
N GLU A 384 7.01 -23.38 4.21
CA GLU A 384 8.29 -23.62 3.52
C GLU A 384 9.47 -22.97 4.26
N ALA A 385 9.31 -21.73 4.74
CA ALA A 385 10.37 -20.99 5.43
C ALA A 385 10.78 -21.61 6.78
N LEU A 386 9.84 -22.29 7.46
CA LEU A 386 10.08 -22.98 8.73
C LEU A 386 10.47 -24.47 8.54
N GLY A 387 10.51 -24.92 7.30
CA GLY A 387 10.92 -26.28 6.94
C GLY A 387 9.98 -27.37 7.49
N GLY A 388 10.47 -28.60 7.54
CA GLY A 388 9.69 -29.78 7.94
C GLY A 388 9.32 -29.87 9.42
N LYS A 389 9.49 -28.81 10.23
CA LYS A 389 9.19 -28.82 11.66
C LYS A 389 7.78 -28.36 11.99
N VAL A 390 7.06 -27.73 11.05
CA VAL A 390 5.68 -27.26 11.26
C VAL A 390 4.75 -28.47 11.33
N GLN A 391 4.14 -28.70 12.51
CA GLN A 391 3.23 -29.81 12.75
C GLN A 391 1.79 -29.35 12.92
N THR A 392 1.58 -28.21 13.56
CA THR A 392 0.26 -27.61 13.78
C THR A 392 0.18 -26.25 13.10
N ILE A 393 -0.90 -26.01 12.33
CA ILE A 393 -1.13 -24.73 11.67
C ILE A 393 -2.56 -24.24 11.92
N PHE A 394 -2.67 -22.94 12.20
CA PHE A 394 -3.94 -22.22 12.32
C PHE A 394 -4.31 -21.64 10.97
N LEU A 395 -5.51 -21.94 10.50
CA LEU A 395 -6.05 -21.52 9.21
C LEU A 395 -7.46 -20.96 9.38
N GLY A 396 -7.94 -20.20 8.39
CA GLY A 396 -9.30 -19.67 8.39
C GLY A 396 -9.42 -18.21 8.78
N GLY A 397 -10.62 -17.67 8.59
CA GLY A 397 -10.96 -16.28 8.79
C GLY A 397 -12.04 -15.82 7.82
N PHE A 398 -12.15 -14.51 7.58
CA PHE A 398 -13.18 -13.92 6.73
C PHE A 398 -13.01 -14.31 5.25
N ASP A 399 -14.14 -14.60 4.59
CA ASP A 399 -14.16 -15.05 3.20
C ASP A 399 -14.09 -13.88 2.20
N ARG A 400 -13.02 -13.83 1.42
CA ARG A 400 -12.83 -12.92 0.28
C ARG A 400 -12.98 -13.63 -1.06
N LYS A 401 -13.68 -14.76 -1.10
CA LYS A 401 -13.89 -15.60 -2.31
C LYS A 401 -12.56 -16.06 -2.93
N ILE A 402 -11.60 -16.44 -2.06
CA ILE A 402 -10.29 -16.96 -2.47
C ILE A 402 -10.37 -18.46 -2.68
N ASP A 403 -9.66 -18.98 -3.70
CA ASP A 403 -9.50 -20.41 -3.93
C ASP A 403 -8.43 -21.01 -3.02
N PHE A 404 -8.76 -22.10 -2.33
CA PHE A 404 -7.86 -22.80 -1.41
C PHE A 404 -7.27 -24.10 -1.98
N LYS A 405 -7.54 -24.42 -3.24
CA LYS A 405 -7.07 -25.68 -3.88
C LYS A 405 -5.55 -25.88 -3.81
N ASN A 406 -4.79 -24.80 -4.05
CA ASN A 406 -3.32 -24.85 -3.97
C ASN A 406 -2.83 -25.05 -2.53
N LEU A 407 -3.44 -24.40 -1.55
CA LEU A 407 -3.12 -24.59 -0.13
C LEU A 407 -3.42 -26.04 0.30
N ALA A 408 -4.57 -26.56 -0.07
CA ALA A 408 -4.97 -27.94 0.22
C ALA A 408 -3.95 -28.96 -0.32
N LYS A 409 -3.55 -28.83 -1.59
CA LYS A 409 -2.50 -29.68 -2.18
C LYS A 409 -1.17 -29.57 -1.44
N ASN A 410 -0.75 -28.38 -1.01
CA ASN A 410 0.49 -28.18 -0.27
C ASN A 410 0.42 -28.79 1.13
N ILE A 411 -0.73 -28.69 1.82
CA ILE A 411 -0.93 -29.32 3.13
C ILE A 411 -0.84 -30.85 3.00
N LEU A 412 -1.51 -31.46 2.02
CA LEU A 412 -1.48 -32.92 1.80
C LEU A 412 -0.09 -33.43 1.40
N LYS A 413 0.66 -32.64 0.63
CA LYS A 413 2.05 -32.96 0.25
C LYS A 413 3.00 -32.90 1.45
N ASN A 414 2.73 -32.05 2.43
CA ASN A 414 3.60 -31.86 3.60
C ASN A 414 3.23 -32.83 4.73
N LYS A 415 3.86 -34.02 4.70
CA LYS A 415 3.64 -35.10 5.69
C LYS A 415 3.87 -34.68 7.15
N ASN A 416 4.52 -33.55 7.41
CA ASN A 416 4.78 -33.06 8.77
C ASN A 416 3.57 -32.33 9.37
N ILE A 417 2.66 -31.80 8.54
CA ILE A 417 1.42 -31.18 9.02
C ILE A 417 0.48 -32.28 9.54
N LYS A 418 0.27 -32.32 10.83
CA LYS A 418 -0.58 -33.31 11.50
C LYS A 418 -1.88 -32.71 12.01
N ASN A 419 -1.90 -31.43 12.32
CA ASN A 419 -3.01 -30.78 12.99
C ASN A 419 -3.37 -29.45 12.31
N LEU A 420 -4.65 -29.25 12.06
CA LEU A 420 -5.24 -28.02 11.55
C LEU A 420 -6.18 -27.44 12.59
N ILE A 421 -5.98 -26.19 12.97
CA ILE A 421 -6.90 -25.43 13.82
C ILE A 421 -7.59 -24.40 12.91
N LEU A 422 -8.90 -24.52 12.80
CA LEU A 422 -9.68 -23.90 11.73
C LEU A 422 -10.67 -22.85 12.28
N PHE A 423 -10.40 -21.57 11.94
CA PHE A 423 -11.30 -20.47 12.29
C PHE A 423 -12.42 -20.28 11.25
N PRO A 424 -13.63 -19.85 11.67
CA PRO A 424 -14.70 -19.48 10.75
C PRO A 424 -14.32 -18.20 9.96
N THR A 425 -14.82 -17.92 8.79
CA THR A 425 -15.79 -18.67 7.97
C THR A 425 -15.10 -19.57 6.93
N THR A 426 -13.83 -19.31 6.63
CA THR A 426 -13.09 -20.06 5.59
C THR A 426 -12.47 -21.36 6.08
N GLY A 427 -12.44 -21.63 7.38
CA GLY A 427 -11.93 -22.91 7.91
C GLY A 427 -12.62 -24.12 7.28
N GLU A 428 -13.95 -24.13 7.22
CA GLU A 428 -14.72 -25.19 6.56
C GLU A 428 -14.41 -25.30 5.06
N LYS A 429 -14.26 -24.15 4.36
CA LYS A 429 -13.92 -24.14 2.93
C LYS A 429 -12.53 -24.72 2.67
N ILE A 430 -11.59 -24.43 3.55
CA ILE A 430 -10.22 -24.99 3.50
C ILE A 430 -10.28 -26.49 3.73
N TRP A 431 -11.04 -26.95 4.71
CA TRP A 431 -11.21 -28.38 4.98
C TRP A 431 -11.86 -29.10 3.82
N LYS A 432 -12.98 -28.59 3.27
CA LYS A 432 -13.62 -29.14 2.07
C LYS A 432 -12.66 -29.20 0.87
N ALA A 433 -11.79 -28.19 0.69
CA ALA A 433 -10.77 -28.19 -0.36
C ALA A 433 -9.70 -29.28 -0.14
N ILE A 434 -9.35 -29.57 1.12
CA ILE A 434 -8.39 -30.65 1.48
C ILE A 434 -9.02 -32.02 1.17
N ILE A 435 -10.26 -32.28 1.60
CA ILE A 435 -10.98 -33.50 1.29
C ILE A 435 -11.05 -33.70 -0.24
N LYS A 436 -11.51 -32.67 -0.97
CA LYS A 436 -11.60 -32.74 -2.44
C LYS A 436 -10.24 -33.00 -3.09
N SER A 437 -9.17 -32.44 -2.56
CA SER A 437 -7.81 -32.60 -3.09
C SER A 437 -7.19 -33.96 -2.76
N SER A 438 -7.67 -34.67 -1.72
CA SER A 438 -7.27 -36.04 -1.38
C SER A 438 -7.87 -37.07 -2.35
N GLY A 439 -8.92 -36.69 -3.08
CA GLY A 439 -9.61 -37.57 -4.05
C GLY A 439 -10.32 -38.76 -3.41
N GLY A 440 -10.64 -38.72 -2.10
CA GLY A 440 -11.27 -39.84 -1.39
C GLY A 440 -10.39 -41.08 -1.22
N ARG A 441 -9.10 -41.00 -1.54
CA ARG A 441 -8.18 -42.15 -1.49
C ARG A 441 -7.86 -42.51 -0.05
N ALA A 442 -8.19 -43.73 0.36
CA ALA A 442 -7.87 -44.27 1.70
C ALA A 442 -6.37 -44.20 2.06
N SER A 443 -5.48 -44.23 1.04
CA SER A 443 -4.04 -44.13 1.20
C SER A 443 -3.53 -42.74 1.62
N VAL A 444 -4.36 -41.68 1.50
CA VAL A 444 -3.99 -40.30 1.87
C VAL A 444 -4.36 -40.04 3.32
N LYS A 445 -3.37 -40.08 4.21
CA LYS A 445 -3.60 -39.73 5.63
C LYS A 445 -3.92 -38.24 5.77
N LEU A 446 -5.16 -37.93 6.12
CA LEU A 446 -5.60 -36.57 6.42
C LEU A 446 -5.07 -36.08 7.76
N PRO A 447 -4.75 -34.79 7.92
CA PRO A 447 -4.42 -34.21 9.22
C PRO A 447 -5.65 -34.20 10.14
N LYS A 448 -5.43 -34.29 11.44
CA LYS A 448 -6.48 -33.98 12.45
C LYS A 448 -6.93 -32.53 12.25
N HIS A 449 -8.19 -32.25 12.46
CA HIS A 449 -8.73 -30.91 12.34
C HIS A 449 -9.66 -30.56 13.48
N PHE A 450 -9.66 -29.28 13.86
CA PHE A 450 -10.44 -28.75 14.97
C PHE A 450 -11.06 -27.43 14.51
N PHE A 451 -12.39 -27.33 14.53
CA PHE A 451 -13.09 -26.07 14.30
C PHE A 451 -13.23 -25.34 15.64
N VAL A 452 -12.81 -24.07 15.65
CA VAL A 452 -12.79 -23.24 16.86
C VAL A 452 -13.24 -21.81 16.52
N ASP A 453 -13.89 -21.14 17.44
CA ASP A 453 -14.38 -19.78 17.28
C ASP A 453 -13.65 -18.76 18.18
N ASN A 454 -12.72 -19.20 19.00
CA ASN A 454 -12.00 -18.36 19.93
C ASN A 454 -10.50 -18.73 20.04
N MET A 455 -9.67 -17.77 20.46
CA MET A 455 -8.22 -17.97 20.55
C MET A 455 -7.77 -18.80 21.77
N PRO A 456 -8.39 -18.72 22.96
CA PRO A 456 -8.01 -19.55 24.08
C PRO A 456 -8.07 -21.04 23.77
N GLU A 457 -9.19 -21.52 23.26
CA GLU A 457 -9.42 -22.91 22.87
C GLU A 457 -8.45 -23.33 21.75
N ALA A 458 -8.29 -22.49 20.72
CA ALA A 458 -7.36 -22.75 19.64
C ALA A 458 -5.93 -23.00 20.14
N VAL A 459 -5.44 -22.18 21.07
CA VAL A 459 -4.09 -22.33 21.63
C VAL A 459 -4.00 -23.55 22.57
N LYS A 460 -5.06 -23.88 23.33
CA LYS A 460 -5.12 -25.08 24.17
C LYS A 460 -4.96 -26.33 23.30
N LEU A 461 -5.75 -26.47 22.24
CA LEU A 461 -5.65 -27.56 21.28
C LEU A 461 -4.26 -27.63 20.60
N ALA A 462 -3.62 -26.48 20.35
CA ALA A 462 -2.26 -26.48 19.81
C ALA A 462 -1.26 -27.09 20.78
N TYR A 463 -1.35 -26.82 22.09
CA TYR A 463 -0.51 -27.44 23.11
C TYR A 463 -0.74 -28.95 23.23
N GLU A 464 -1.99 -29.38 23.19
CA GLU A 464 -2.38 -30.79 23.33
C GLU A 464 -1.96 -31.64 22.13
N ASN A 465 -1.93 -31.07 20.94
CA ASN A 465 -1.73 -31.81 19.69
C ASN A 465 -0.39 -31.57 19.00
N THR A 466 0.47 -30.66 19.51
CA THR A 466 1.80 -30.42 18.92
C THR A 466 2.86 -31.14 19.77
N GLN A 467 3.69 -31.97 19.14
CA GLN A 467 4.77 -32.69 19.80
C GLN A 467 5.92 -31.74 20.18
N LYS A 468 6.65 -32.10 21.25
CA LYS A 468 7.91 -31.44 21.62
C LYS A 468 8.90 -31.45 20.45
N GLY A 469 9.65 -30.35 20.27
CA GLY A 469 10.60 -30.18 19.17
C GLY A 469 9.95 -29.78 17.85
N LYS A 470 8.60 -29.64 17.80
CA LYS A 470 7.86 -29.22 16.61
C LYS A 470 7.41 -27.77 16.70
N ILE A 471 6.92 -27.27 15.57
CA ILE A 471 6.46 -25.89 15.42
C ILE A 471 4.94 -25.84 15.33
N CYS A 472 4.36 -24.90 16.08
CA CYS A 472 2.99 -24.43 15.94
C CYS A 472 3.00 -23.07 15.26
N LEU A 473 2.29 -22.93 14.12
CA LEU A 473 2.29 -21.77 13.26
C LEU A 473 0.90 -21.14 13.15
N LEU A 474 0.74 -19.89 13.59
CA LEU A 474 -0.43 -19.06 13.26
C LEU A 474 -0.22 -18.42 11.88
N SER A 475 -0.81 -18.97 10.81
CA SER A 475 -0.71 -18.42 9.43
C SER A 475 -2.01 -18.70 8.66
N CYS A 476 -3.01 -17.84 8.88
CA CYS A 476 -4.42 -18.14 8.65
C CYS A 476 -4.86 -18.26 7.19
N ALA A 477 -4.07 -17.90 6.19
CA ALA A 477 -4.44 -17.90 4.78
C ALA A 477 -5.70 -17.08 4.44
N SER A 478 -6.28 -16.39 5.40
CA SER A 478 -7.52 -15.61 5.32
C SER A 478 -7.44 -14.37 6.21
N THR A 479 -8.25 -13.35 5.90
CA THR A 479 -8.28 -12.13 6.70
C THR A 479 -8.96 -12.34 8.05
N SER A 480 -8.68 -11.46 9.03
CA SER A 480 -9.05 -11.69 10.43
C SER A 480 -10.51 -11.38 10.78
N PHE A 481 -11.27 -10.73 9.90
CA PHE A 481 -12.53 -10.05 10.22
C PHE A 481 -13.75 -10.97 10.54
N SER A 482 -13.57 -12.28 10.66
CA SER A 482 -14.67 -13.18 11.06
C SER A 482 -14.95 -13.13 12.55
N ILE A 483 -13.90 -13.28 13.38
CA ILE A 483 -14.00 -13.30 14.85
C ILE A 483 -13.02 -12.34 15.55
N PHE A 484 -12.13 -11.71 14.79
CA PHE A 484 -11.19 -10.72 15.28
C PHE A 484 -11.38 -9.40 14.56
N ARG A 485 -11.19 -8.29 15.25
CA ARG A 485 -11.27 -6.94 14.69
C ARG A 485 -10.24 -6.71 13.57
N ASP A 486 -9.02 -7.21 13.76
CA ASP A 486 -7.93 -7.12 12.78
C ASP A 486 -6.83 -8.17 13.07
N TYR A 487 -5.80 -8.19 12.21
CA TYR A 487 -4.67 -9.11 12.37
C TYR A 487 -3.82 -8.84 13.63
N LYS A 488 -3.82 -7.61 14.14
CA LYS A 488 -3.04 -7.24 15.34
C LYS A 488 -3.69 -7.83 16.58
N GLU A 489 -5.01 -7.69 16.70
CA GLU A 489 -5.77 -8.32 17.76
C GLU A 489 -5.57 -9.84 17.75
N LYS A 490 -5.79 -10.49 16.58
CA LYS A 490 -5.57 -11.93 16.41
C LYS A 490 -4.17 -12.36 16.86
N GLY A 491 -3.14 -11.70 16.37
CA GLY A 491 -1.76 -12.03 16.69
C GLY A 491 -1.36 -11.70 18.12
N ASN A 492 -1.93 -10.66 18.75
CA ASN A 492 -1.68 -10.32 20.14
C ASN A 492 -2.37 -11.31 21.08
N LEU A 493 -3.61 -11.71 20.79
CA LEU A 493 -4.31 -12.76 21.52
C LEU A 493 -3.53 -14.08 21.46
N PHE A 494 -3.08 -14.49 20.27
CA PHE A 494 -2.23 -15.67 20.13
C PHE A 494 -1.00 -15.61 21.04
N LYS A 495 -0.21 -14.53 20.99
CA LYS A 495 0.97 -14.35 21.85
C LYS A 495 0.61 -14.39 23.33
N ARG A 496 -0.51 -13.76 23.71
CA ARG A 496 -0.99 -13.73 25.09
C ARG A 496 -1.30 -15.13 25.61
N TYR A 497 -2.09 -15.92 24.86
CA TYR A 497 -2.50 -17.25 25.31
C TYR A 497 -1.38 -18.28 25.20
N VAL A 498 -0.52 -18.21 24.20
CA VAL A 498 0.70 -19.02 24.14
C VAL A 498 1.54 -18.82 25.40
N ARG A 499 1.80 -17.59 25.81
CA ARG A 499 2.56 -17.29 27.03
C ARG A 499 1.82 -17.70 28.31
N LYS A 500 0.49 -17.50 28.36
CA LYS A 500 -0.33 -17.87 29.50
C LYS A 500 -0.26 -19.38 29.75
N PHE A 501 -0.58 -20.19 28.76
CA PHE A 501 -0.62 -21.66 28.87
C PHE A 501 0.78 -22.30 28.93
N GLY A 502 1.79 -21.65 28.37
CA GLY A 502 3.18 -22.07 28.48
C GLY A 502 3.77 -21.97 29.88
N LYS A 503 3.21 -21.05 30.72
CA LYS A 503 3.62 -20.85 32.10
C LYS A 503 2.82 -21.69 33.13
N LEU A 504 1.67 -22.21 32.72
CA LEU A 504 0.90 -23.14 33.58
C LEU A 504 1.67 -24.46 33.70
N ARG A 505 1.88 -24.94 34.95
CA ARG A 505 2.50 -26.24 35.23
C ARG A 505 1.67 -27.39 34.72
#